data_f021abe5e95e25fa802a6d2c333067dc
#
_entry.id   f021abe5e95e25fa802a6d2c333067dc
#
_cell.length_a   1.000
_cell.length_b   1.000
_cell.length_c   1.000
_cell.angle_alpha   90.00
_cell.angle_beta   90.00
_cell.angle_gamma   90.00
#
_symmetry.space_group_name_H-M   'P 1'
#
loop_
_entity.id
_entity.type
_entity.pdbx_description
1 polymer ?
#
loop_
_entity_poly.entity_id
_entity_poly.type
_entity_poly.pdbx_seq_one_letter_code
_entity_poly.pdbx_strand_id
1 'polypeptide(L)'
;VIAKWPRESFYLATKMPLWQCGSLEEAQHIFEEQLRRLGVEYIDFYLLHSLHAARYDRAKEMGIVDWLWEQKKLGRIRSFGFSCHDNAAGLEHILRDQPWDFCQLQYNYLDTDDRAEEVSGDRGYQLTEELNIPLIIMEPIKGGTLANLPPEAEAPLKALRPEVSDASWALRWVGSHRNVHVILSGMSAEDQLTDNLATFARFEPLTAAETAAVEQTAAFLHSRIKIGCTGCRYC
;
A
#
# COMPACT_ATOMS: atom_id res chain seq x y z
N VAL A 1 3.75 19.42 14.45
CA VAL A 1 4.43 19.75 13.17
C VAL A 1 3.44 20.33 12.18
N ILE A 2 2.30 19.65 11.90
CA ILE A 2 1.32 20.08 10.90
C ILE A 2 0.67 21.44 11.22
N ALA A 3 0.46 21.79 12.49
CA ALA A 3 -0.11 23.07 12.91
C ALA A 3 0.73 24.32 12.52
N LYS A 4 1.93 24.13 11.97
CA LYS A 4 2.78 25.22 11.47
C LYS A 4 2.47 25.61 10.02
N TRP A 5 1.66 24.82 9.33
CA TRP A 5 1.37 24.98 7.91
C TRP A 5 -0.13 25.23 7.69
N PRO A 6 -0.54 26.03 6.69
CA PRO A 6 -1.93 26.16 6.32
C PRO A 6 -2.51 24.77 6.02
N ARG A 7 -3.73 24.48 6.54
CA ARG A 7 -4.34 23.15 6.43
C ARG A 7 -4.47 22.66 4.97
N GLU A 8 -4.74 23.58 4.09
CA GLU A 8 -4.93 23.36 2.65
C GLU A 8 -3.61 23.15 1.87
N SER A 9 -2.46 23.34 2.52
CA SER A 9 -1.14 23.20 1.87
C SER A 9 -0.61 21.76 1.86
N PHE A 10 -1.30 20.83 2.52
CA PHE A 10 -0.90 19.42 2.59
C PHE A 10 -2.12 18.48 2.66
N TYR A 11 -1.92 17.27 2.21
CA TYR A 11 -2.89 16.19 2.40
C TYR A 11 -2.59 15.42 3.68
N LEU A 12 -3.64 15.09 4.42
CA LEU A 12 -3.57 14.33 5.67
C LEU A 12 -4.26 12.98 5.52
N ALA A 13 -3.55 11.93 5.85
CA ALA A 13 -4.08 10.56 5.86
C ALA A 13 -4.00 9.95 7.26
N THR A 14 -5.05 9.25 7.67
CA THR A 14 -5.04 8.38 8.85
C THR A 14 -6.00 7.21 8.67
N LYS A 15 -6.04 6.30 9.64
CA LYS A 15 -6.76 5.03 9.53
C LYS A 15 -7.60 4.74 10.77
N MET A 16 -8.74 4.07 10.58
CA MET A 16 -9.57 3.50 11.65
C MET A 16 -8.98 2.16 12.11
N PRO A 17 -8.47 2.04 13.33
CA PRO A 17 -7.91 0.80 13.85
C PRO A 17 -9.03 -0.15 14.30
N LEU A 18 -9.61 -0.90 13.37
CA LEU A 18 -10.80 -1.74 13.61
C LEU A 18 -10.62 -2.79 14.72
N TRP A 19 -9.40 -3.20 15.01
CA TRP A 19 -9.12 -4.11 16.14
C TRP A 19 -9.32 -3.47 17.51
N GLN A 20 -9.47 -2.14 17.57
CA GLN A 20 -9.81 -1.38 18.79
C GLN A 20 -11.30 -1.05 18.86
N CYS A 21 -12.10 -1.45 17.86
CA CYS A 21 -13.51 -1.15 17.78
C CYS A 21 -14.33 -2.41 18.09
N GLY A 22 -15.06 -2.39 19.19
CA GLY A 22 -16.06 -3.41 19.54
C GLY A 22 -17.48 -2.95 19.22
N SER A 23 -17.69 -1.66 18.93
CA SER A 23 -18.98 -1.06 18.60
C SER A 23 -18.82 0.16 17.68
N LEU A 24 -19.94 0.66 17.15
CA LEU A 24 -19.98 1.91 16.38
C LEU A 24 -19.57 3.11 17.25
N GLU A 25 -19.99 3.18 18.49
CA GLU A 25 -19.67 4.27 19.42
C GLU A 25 -18.17 4.38 19.67
N GLU A 26 -17.49 3.26 19.80
CA GLU A 26 -16.03 3.25 19.95
C GLU A 26 -15.33 3.76 18.68
N ALA A 27 -15.78 3.36 17.49
CA ALA A 27 -15.26 3.87 16.24
C ALA A 27 -15.49 5.39 16.10
N GLN A 28 -16.66 5.88 16.48
CA GLN A 28 -16.98 7.31 16.51
C GLN A 28 -16.06 8.05 17.47
N HIS A 29 -15.86 7.54 18.66
CA HIS A 29 -14.94 8.14 19.64
C HIS A 29 -13.50 8.21 19.13
N ILE A 30 -13.00 7.14 18.50
CA ILE A 30 -11.66 7.11 17.91
C ILE A 30 -11.53 8.17 16.82
N PHE A 31 -12.51 8.30 15.94
CA PHE A 31 -12.50 9.29 14.86
C PHE A 31 -12.46 10.72 15.39
N GLU A 32 -13.31 11.06 16.36
CA GLU A 32 -13.32 12.37 17.01
C GLU A 32 -11.99 12.68 17.70
N GLU A 33 -11.42 11.69 18.39
CA GLU A 33 -10.13 11.84 19.05
C GLU A 33 -8.98 12.05 18.05
N GLN A 34 -9.04 11.40 16.88
CA GLN A 34 -8.07 11.63 15.80
C GLN A 34 -8.13 13.07 15.29
N LEU A 35 -9.32 13.59 14.99
CA LEU A 35 -9.50 14.99 14.57
C LEU A 35 -8.98 15.96 15.64
N ARG A 36 -9.35 15.72 16.90
CA ARG A 36 -8.91 16.55 18.03
C ARG A 36 -7.39 16.55 18.20
N ARG A 37 -6.74 15.37 18.15
CA ARG A 37 -5.27 15.26 18.30
C ARG A 37 -4.52 15.88 17.13
N LEU A 38 -5.05 15.75 15.93
CA LEU A 38 -4.48 16.33 14.73
C LEU A 38 -4.75 17.84 14.64
N GLY A 39 -5.75 18.35 15.38
CA GLY A 39 -6.15 19.75 15.36
C GLY A 39 -6.75 20.17 14.02
N VAL A 40 -7.56 19.29 13.41
CA VAL A 40 -8.17 19.51 12.09
C VAL A 40 -9.68 19.21 12.12
N GLU A 41 -10.43 19.80 11.21
CA GLU A 41 -11.86 19.58 11.04
C GLU A 41 -12.17 18.44 10.04
N TYR A 42 -11.23 18.14 9.14
CA TYR A 42 -11.38 17.11 8.12
C TYR A 42 -10.06 16.37 7.85
N ILE A 43 -10.18 15.18 7.29
CA ILE A 43 -9.08 14.32 6.84
C ILE A 43 -9.22 14.10 5.34
N ASP A 44 -8.13 14.25 4.59
CA ASP A 44 -8.16 14.10 3.14
C ASP A 44 -8.30 12.64 2.71
N PHE A 45 -7.54 11.73 3.33
CA PHE A 45 -7.58 10.30 3.03
C PHE A 45 -7.81 9.51 4.31
N TYR A 46 -8.99 8.93 4.44
CA TYR A 46 -9.33 8.10 5.60
C TYR A 46 -9.48 6.65 5.19
N LEU A 47 -8.85 5.72 5.93
CA LEU A 47 -8.82 4.31 5.59
C LEU A 47 -9.39 3.44 6.71
N LEU A 48 -10.13 2.40 6.35
CA LEU A 48 -10.25 1.22 7.22
C LEU A 48 -8.90 0.50 7.25
N HIS A 49 -8.39 0.22 8.46
CA HIS A 49 -7.02 -0.26 8.62
C HIS A 49 -6.94 -1.78 8.59
N SER A 50 -6.05 -2.30 7.73
CA SER A 50 -5.64 -3.72 7.72
C SER A 50 -6.82 -4.68 7.57
N LEU A 51 -7.62 -4.48 6.50
CA LEU A 51 -8.75 -5.34 6.21
C LEU A 51 -8.31 -6.73 5.74
N HIS A 52 -9.09 -7.70 6.12
CA HIS A 52 -9.35 -8.95 5.46
C HIS A 52 -10.88 -9.16 5.45
N ALA A 53 -11.41 -10.04 4.62
CA ALA A 53 -12.86 -10.20 4.41
C ALA A 53 -13.65 -10.25 5.72
N ALA A 54 -13.28 -11.11 6.66
CA ALA A 54 -14.00 -11.24 7.94
C ALA A 54 -13.98 -9.97 8.82
N ARG A 55 -12.88 -9.20 8.81
CA ARG A 55 -12.81 -7.92 9.53
C ARG A 55 -13.67 -6.86 8.87
N TYR A 56 -13.73 -6.87 7.56
CA TYR A 56 -14.59 -6.00 6.79
C TYR A 56 -16.07 -6.27 7.08
N ASP A 57 -16.50 -7.54 7.00
CA ASP A 57 -17.88 -7.94 7.27
C ASP A 57 -18.31 -7.54 8.68
N ARG A 58 -17.46 -7.77 9.67
CA ARG A 58 -17.71 -7.31 11.05
C ARG A 58 -17.85 -5.78 11.15
N ALA A 59 -17.04 -5.02 10.44
CA ALA A 59 -17.14 -3.56 10.45
C ALA A 59 -18.46 -3.07 9.82
N LYS A 60 -18.97 -3.78 8.79
CA LYS A 60 -20.29 -3.54 8.20
C LYS A 60 -21.41 -3.86 9.19
N GLU A 61 -21.38 -5.02 9.82
CA GLU A 61 -22.37 -5.44 10.81
C GLU A 61 -22.48 -4.43 11.97
N MET A 62 -21.37 -3.83 12.38
CA MET A 62 -21.33 -2.77 13.39
C MET A 62 -21.80 -1.40 12.87
N GLY A 63 -22.10 -1.25 11.57
CA GLY A 63 -22.50 0.02 10.95
C GLY A 63 -21.35 1.02 10.76
N ILE A 64 -20.10 0.63 10.99
CA ILE A 64 -18.93 1.53 10.90
C ILE A 64 -18.71 2.01 9.46
N VAL A 65 -18.87 1.12 8.48
CA VAL A 65 -18.66 1.44 7.06
C VAL A 65 -19.65 2.51 6.60
N ASP A 66 -20.94 2.30 6.87
CA ASP A 66 -22.01 3.24 6.49
C ASP A 66 -21.82 4.58 7.19
N TRP A 67 -21.48 4.56 8.47
CA TRP A 67 -21.23 5.80 9.22
C TRP A 67 -20.02 6.58 8.66
N LEU A 68 -18.94 5.92 8.23
CA LEU A 68 -17.80 6.60 7.61
C LEU A 68 -18.16 7.21 6.24
N TRP A 69 -19.04 6.57 5.46
CA TRP A 69 -19.60 7.17 4.25
C TRP A 69 -20.42 8.43 4.56
N GLU A 70 -21.17 8.44 5.68
CA GLU A 70 -21.85 9.67 6.12
C GLU A 70 -20.85 10.76 6.53
N GLN A 71 -19.72 10.42 7.21
CA GLN A 71 -18.68 11.42 7.49
C GLN A 71 -18.09 12.01 6.20
N LYS A 72 -17.96 11.22 5.14
CA LYS A 72 -17.56 11.72 3.83
C LYS A 72 -18.59 12.67 3.25
N LYS A 73 -19.88 12.34 3.28
CA LYS A 73 -20.95 13.24 2.82
C LYS A 73 -20.97 14.57 3.60
N LEU A 74 -20.64 14.53 4.88
CA LEU A 74 -20.53 15.72 5.74
C LEU A 74 -19.23 16.53 5.49
N GLY A 75 -18.35 16.07 4.61
CA GLY A 75 -17.08 16.75 4.29
C GLY A 75 -15.98 16.58 5.33
N ARG A 76 -16.17 15.74 6.34
CA ARG A 76 -15.17 15.44 7.36
C ARG A 76 -14.12 14.43 6.87
N ILE A 77 -14.43 13.67 5.83
CA ILE A 77 -13.54 12.81 5.05
C ILE A 77 -13.67 13.24 3.59
N ARG A 78 -12.56 13.50 2.90
CA ARG A 78 -12.58 13.83 1.47
C ARG A 78 -12.55 12.59 0.58
N SER A 79 -11.68 11.65 0.90
CA SER A 79 -11.55 10.37 0.19
C SER A 79 -11.56 9.24 1.19
N PHE A 80 -12.44 8.25 0.98
CA PHE A 80 -12.59 7.10 1.86
C PHE A 80 -12.16 5.82 1.16
N GLY A 81 -11.27 5.08 1.80
CA GLY A 81 -10.71 3.85 1.28
C GLY A 81 -10.32 2.86 2.38
N PHE A 82 -9.45 1.94 2.06
CA PHE A 82 -9.00 0.94 3.01
C PHE A 82 -7.57 0.47 2.71
N SER A 83 -6.90 -0.12 3.70
CA SER A 83 -5.71 -0.94 3.49
C SER A 83 -6.08 -2.41 3.71
N CYS A 84 -5.55 -3.29 2.87
CA CYS A 84 -5.89 -4.71 2.87
C CYS A 84 -4.64 -5.59 2.97
N HIS A 85 -4.78 -6.65 3.78
CA HIS A 85 -3.87 -7.78 3.88
C HIS A 85 -4.72 -9.04 3.77
N ASP A 86 -5.08 -9.41 2.54
CA ASP A 86 -5.87 -10.59 2.21
C ASP A 86 -5.46 -11.12 0.83
N ASN A 87 -5.83 -12.34 0.53
CA ASN A 87 -5.69 -12.88 -0.81
C ASN A 87 -6.63 -12.17 -1.82
N ALA A 88 -6.48 -12.50 -3.10
CA ALA A 88 -7.25 -11.84 -4.16
C ALA A 88 -8.78 -12.02 -4.01
N ALA A 89 -9.26 -13.15 -3.49
CA ALA A 89 -10.69 -13.38 -3.31
C ALA A 89 -11.28 -12.52 -2.19
N GLY A 90 -10.58 -12.40 -1.05
CA GLY A 90 -10.98 -11.52 0.05
C GLY A 90 -10.94 -10.05 -0.36
N LEU A 91 -9.91 -9.65 -1.12
CA LEU A 91 -9.82 -8.31 -1.69
C LEU A 91 -10.99 -8.03 -2.67
N GLU A 92 -11.30 -8.96 -3.58
CA GLU A 92 -12.40 -8.80 -4.54
C GLU A 92 -13.75 -8.61 -3.84
N HIS A 93 -13.99 -9.37 -2.77
CA HIS A 93 -15.19 -9.22 -1.93
C HIS A 93 -15.32 -7.79 -1.40
N ILE A 94 -14.24 -7.21 -0.88
CA ILE A 94 -14.23 -5.85 -0.33
C ILE A 94 -14.38 -4.80 -1.44
N LEU A 95 -13.62 -4.94 -2.53
CA LEU A 95 -13.60 -3.95 -3.63
C LEU A 95 -14.96 -3.79 -4.30
N ARG A 96 -15.72 -4.89 -4.48
CA ARG A 96 -17.02 -4.86 -5.18
C ARG A 96 -18.19 -4.41 -4.33
N ASP A 97 -18.00 -4.34 -3.01
CA ASP A 97 -19.11 -4.04 -2.11
C ASP A 97 -19.40 -2.55 -1.95
N GLN A 98 -18.41 -1.69 -2.14
CA GLN A 98 -18.55 -0.23 -1.95
C GLN A 98 -17.89 0.53 -3.10
N PRO A 99 -18.33 1.78 -3.37
CA PRO A 99 -17.71 2.66 -4.36
C PRO A 99 -16.46 3.34 -3.80
N TRP A 100 -15.43 2.57 -3.48
CA TRP A 100 -14.20 3.07 -2.86
C TRP A 100 -13.52 4.15 -3.70
N ASP A 101 -13.03 5.20 -3.04
CA ASP A 101 -12.26 6.25 -3.72
C ASP A 101 -10.83 5.78 -4.02
N PHE A 102 -10.29 4.85 -3.23
CA PHE A 102 -8.96 4.27 -3.38
C PHE A 102 -8.81 3.04 -2.49
N CYS A 103 -7.77 2.24 -2.74
CA CYS A 103 -7.33 1.21 -1.80
C CYS A 103 -5.81 1.24 -1.64
N GLN A 104 -5.31 0.64 -0.55
CA GLN A 104 -3.89 0.52 -0.25
C GLN A 104 -3.53 -0.96 -0.13
N LEU A 105 -2.64 -1.45 -0.99
CA LEU A 105 -2.20 -2.85 -1.04
C LEU A 105 -0.69 -2.97 -0.90
N GLN A 106 -0.24 -4.08 -0.35
CA GLN A 106 1.14 -4.54 -0.47
C GLN A 106 1.37 -5.02 -1.90
N TYR A 107 2.36 -4.46 -2.59
CA TYR A 107 2.72 -4.89 -3.93
C TYR A 107 4.16 -4.55 -4.28
N ASN A 108 4.91 -5.56 -4.71
CA ASN A 108 6.30 -5.47 -5.16
C ASN A 108 6.61 -6.67 -6.06
N TYR A 109 7.70 -6.65 -6.78
CA TYR A 109 8.03 -7.67 -7.78
C TYR A 109 8.31 -9.08 -7.20
N LEU A 110 8.41 -9.22 -5.87
CA LEU A 110 8.54 -10.52 -5.21
C LEU A 110 7.19 -11.05 -4.69
N ASP A 111 6.21 -10.19 -4.47
CA ASP A 111 4.87 -10.52 -3.96
C ASP A 111 3.82 -10.41 -5.09
N THR A 112 4.13 -10.94 -6.27
CA THR A 112 3.22 -10.99 -7.43
C THR A 112 2.27 -12.18 -7.39
N ASP A 113 2.60 -13.20 -6.61
CA ASP A 113 1.84 -14.44 -6.48
C ASP A 113 0.81 -14.32 -5.33
N ASP A 114 -0.43 -14.68 -5.59
CA ASP A 114 -1.54 -14.66 -4.64
C ASP A 114 -1.62 -15.90 -3.74
N ARG A 115 -0.61 -16.79 -3.79
CA ARG A 115 -0.57 -18.01 -2.97
C ARG A 115 -0.33 -17.75 -1.47
N ALA A 116 0.15 -16.58 -1.11
CA ALA A 116 0.26 -16.18 0.29
C ALA A 116 -1.10 -15.67 0.80
N GLU A 117 -1.53 -16.11 1.98
CA GLU A 117 -2.85 -15.78 2.54
C GLU A 117 -3.10 -14.28 2.76
N GLU A 118 -2.04 -13.47 2.86
CA GLU A 118 -2.12 -12.04 3.18
C GLU A 118 -1.72 -11.13 2.01
N VAL A 119 -1.54 -11.69 0.80
CA VAL A 119 -1.10 -10.96 -0.40
C VAL A 119 -2.02 -11.25 -1.57
N SER A 120 -2.52 -10.21 -2.20
CA SER A 120 -3.42 -10.33 -3.36
C SER A 120 -2.68 -10.40 -4.71
N GLY A 121 -1.37 -10.13 -4.73
CA GLY A 121 -0.50 -10.25 -5.90
C GLY A 121 -0.98 -9.51 -7.15
N ASP A 122 -0.58 -10.02 -8.30
CA ASP A 122 -0.97 -9.47 -9.61
C ASP A 122 -2.48 -9.47 -9.81
N ARG A 123 -3.19 -10.47 -9.28
CA ARG A 123 -4.65 -10.51 -9.36
C ARG A 123 -5.29 -9.36 -8.60
N GLY A 124 -4.75 -9.02 -7.41
CA GLY A 124 -5.19 -7.85 -6.65
C GLY A 124 -5.00 -6.55 -7.42
N TYR A 125 -3.82 -6.37 -8.04
CA TYR A 125 -3.57 -5.22 -8.91
C TYR A 125 -4.57 -5.14 -10.07
N GLN A 126 -4.79 -6.25 -10.80
CA GLN A 126 -5.74 -6.32 -11.93
C GLN A 126 -7.17 -5.97 -11.50
N LEU A 127 -7.63 -6.44 -10.34
CA LEU A 127 -8.95 -6.09 -9.80
C LEU A 127 -9.11 -4.59 -9.60
N THR A 128 -8.08 -3.89 -9.13
CA THR A 128 -8.15 -2.44 -8.96
C THR A 128 -8.22 -1.71 -10.30
N GLU A 129 -7.53 -2.20 -11.34
CA GLU A 129 -7.64 -1.66 -12.70
C GLU A 129 -9.03 -1.91 -13.31
N GLU A 130 -9.53 -3.15 -13.22
CA GLU A 130 -10.87 -3.54 -13.71
C GLU A 130 -11.98 -2.66 -13.12
N LEU A 131 -11.85 -2.32 -11.84
CA LEU A 131 -12.84 -1.53 -11.10
C LEU A 131 -12.57 -0.01 -11.11
N ASN A 132 -11.48 0.42 -11.75
CA ASN A 132 -11.04 1.83 -11.74
C ASN A 132 -10.86 2.42 -10.33
N ILE A 133 -10.37 1.63 -9.39
CA ILE A 133 -10.10 2.06 -8.02
C ILE A 133 -8.61 2.43 -7.90
N PRO A 134 -8.27 3.71 -7.68
CA PRO A 134 -6.88 4.17 -7.53
C PRO A 134 -6.12 3.38 -6.45
N LEU A 135 -4.88 3.00 -6.75
CA LEU A 135 -4.07 2.15 -5.88
C LEU A 135 -2.95 2.96 -5.22
N ILE A 136 -2.85 2.81 -3.89
CA ILE A 136 -1.72 3.24 -3.08
C ILE A 136 -0.92 1.99 -2.72
N ILE A 137 0.39 2.02 -2.93
CA ILE A 137 1.26 0.88 -2.63
C ILE A 137 1.92 1.05 -1.26
N MET A 138 1.84 0.00 -0.45
CA MET A 138 2.68 -0.23 0.72
C MET A 138 3.64 -1.39 0.46
N GLU A 139 4.73 -1.47 1.21
CA GLU A 139 5.77 -2.50 1.07
C GLU A 139 6.42 -2.58 -0.35
N PRO A 140 6.68 -1.45 -1.03
CA PRO A 140 7.25 -1.48 -2.39
C PRO A 140 8.63 -2.13 -2.43
N ILE A 141 9.37 -2.10 -1.32
CA ILE A 141 10.71 -2.69 -1.15
C ILE A 141 10.73 -3.85 -0.13
N LYS A 142 9.57 -4.40 0.22
CA LYS A 142 9.40 -5.56 1.12
C LYS A 142 10.22 -5.43 2.41
N GLY A 143 9.92 -4.38 3.20
CA GLY A 143 10.62 -4.12 4.48
C GLY A 143 12.12 -3.91 4.35
N GLY A 144 12.63 -3.53 3.18
CA GLY A 144 14.05 -3.35 2.88
C GLY A 144 14.73 -4.56 2.21
N THR A 145 14.07 -5.70 2.11
CA THR A 145 14.63 -6.90 1.45
C THR A 145 15.05 -6.62 0.01
N LEU A 146 14.26 -5.82 -0.72
CA LEU A 146 14.52 -5.47 -2.11
C LEU A 146 15.45 -4.25 -2.28
N ALA A 147 15.97 -3.70 -1.19
CA ALA A 147 16.96 -2.62 -1.21
C ALA A 147 18.40 -3.13 -1.00
N ASN A 148 18.58 -4.40 -0.68
CA ASN A 148 19.88 -5.02 -0.44
C ASN A 148 19.87 -6.45 -1.00
N LEU A 149 20.06 -6.55 -2.30
CA LEU A 149 20.05 -7.84 -3.00
C LEU A 149 21.39 -8.57 -2.86
N PRO A 150 21.41 -9.92 -2.81
CA PRO A 150 22.64 -10.66 -2.96
C PRO A 150 23.22 -10.47 -4.37
N PRO A 151 24.55 -10.55 -4.55
CA PRO A 151 25.19 -10.24 -5.84
C PRO A 151 24.63 -11.00 -7.05
N GLU A 152 24.21 -12.25 -6.85
CA GLU A 152 23.65 -13.06 -7.92
C GLU A 152 22.24 -12.58 -8.35
N ALA A 153 21.46 -12.03 -7.43
CA ALA A 153 20.15 -11.45 -7.73
C ALA A 153 20.28 -10.05 -8.35
N GLU A 154 21.29 -9.27 -7.94
CA GLU A 154 21.57 -7.94 -8.43
C GLU A 154 22.16 -7.96 -9.86
N ALA A 155 22.87 -9.01 -10.25
CA ALA A 155 23.65 -9.09 -11.48
C ALA A 155 22.84 -8.74 -12.75
N PRO A 156 21.62 -9.22 -13.01
CA PRO A 156 20.82 -8.83 -14.17
C PRO A 156 20.51 -7.33 -14.23
N LEU A 157 20.27 -6.73 -13.07
CA LEU A 157 19.93 -5.31 -12.93
C LEU A 157 21.15 -4.43 -13.20
N LYS A 158 22.28 -4.76 -12.60
CA LYS A 158 23.55 -4.05 -12.76
C LYS A 158 24.14 -4.18 -14.16
N ALA A 159 23.82 -5.25 -14.89
CA ALA A 159 24.21 -5.40 -16.29
C ALA A 159 23.54 -4.32 -17.20
N LEU A 160 22.37 -3.82 -16.82
CA LEU A 160 21.65 -2.79 -17.56
C LEU A 160 21.98 -1.38 -17.07
N ARG A 161 21.94 -1.16 -15.75
CA ARG A 161 22.22 0.15 -15.13
C ARG A 161 23.03 -0.05 -13.85
N PRO A 162 24.36 -0.07 -13.93
CA PRO A 162 25.24 -0.37 -12.79
C PRO A 162 25.16 0.68 -11.67
N GLU A 163 24.75 1.92 -11.99
CA GLU A 163 24.65 3.04 -11.06
C GLU A 163 23.32 3.10 -10.27
N VAL A 164 22.30 2.36 -10.72
CA VAL A 164 20.97 2.40 -10.11
C VAL A 164 20.92 1.51 -8.86
N SER A 165 20.38 2.02 -7.76
CA SER A 165 20.22 1.26 -6.52
C SER A 165 19.17 0.15 -6.66
N ASP A 166 19.26 -0.89 -5.83
CA ASP A 166 18.26 -1.96 -5.77
C ASP A 166 16.87 -1.41 -5.40
N ALA A 167 16.82 -0.46 -4.45
CA ALA A 167 15.58 0.21 -4.06
C ALA A 167 14.94 0.95 -5.24
N SER A 168 15.74 1.65 -6.06
CA SER A 168 15.25 2.34 -7.24
C SER A 168 14.63 1.38 -8.26
N TRP A 169 15.21 0.18 -8.46
CA TRP A 169 14.61 -0.83 -9.33
C TRP A 169 13.23 -1.27 -8.84
N ALA A 170 13.08 -1.53 -7.54
CA ALA A 170 11.80 -1.92 -6.95
C ALA A 170 10.76 -0.80 -7.05
N LEU A 171 11.16 0.43 -6.75
CA LEU A 171 10.28 1.60 -6.83
C LEU A 171 9.85 1.90 -8.28
N ARG A 172 10.76 1.77 -9.25
CA ARG A 172 10.44 1.93 -10.68
C ARG A 172 9.51 0.83 -11.17
N TRP A 173 9.71 -0.41 -10.70
CA TRP A 173 8.81 -1.51 -11.05
C TRP A 173 7.38 -1.21 -10.61
N VAL A 174 7.18 -0.86 -9.35
CA VAL A 174 5.87 -0.48 -8.83
C VAL A 174 5.30 0.72 -9.58
N GLY A 175 6.10 1.77 -9.78
CA GLY A 175 5.67 3.00 -10.47
C GLY A 175 5.38 2.80 -11.96
N SER A 176 5.83 1.70 -12.58
CA SER A 176 5.50 1.37 -13.96
C SER A 176 4.07 0.85 -14.15
N HIS A 177 3.36 0.57 -13.08
CA HIS A 177 1.98 0.09 -13.10
C HIS A 177 1.01 1.27 -13.19
N ARG A 178 0.19 1.29 -14.23
CA ARG A 178 -0.65 2.44 -14.61
C ARG A 178 -1.62 2.90 -13.51
N ASN A 179 -2.18 1.96 -12.74
CA ASN A 179 -3.16 2.26 -11.70
C ASN A 179 -2.54 2.62 -10.33
N VAL A 180 -1.21 2.67 -10.23
CA VAL A 180 -0.50 3.10 -9.03
C VAL A 180 -0.40 4.62 -9.02
N HIS A 181 -1.01 5.24 -8.03
CA HIS A 181 -1.05 6.70 -7.88
C HIS A 181 -0.12 7.22 -6.79
N VAL A 182 0.12 6.42 -5.73
CA VAL A 182 1.00 6.76 -4.62
C VAL A 182 1.81 5.54 -4.21
N ILE A 183 3.09 5.75 -3.94
CA ILE A 183 4.00 4.73 -3.42
C ILE A 183 4.50 5.21 -2.06
N LEU A 184 4.21 4.44 -1.01
CA LEU A 184 4.67 4.74 0.34
C LEU A 184 6.07 4.18 0.52
N SER A 185 6.96 4.96 1.10
CA SER A 185 8.31 4.52 1.44
C SER A 185 8.64 4.81 2.90
N GLY A 186 9.12 3.79 3.61
CA GLY A 186 9.51 3.83 5.02
C GLY A 186 10.96 4.27 5.22
N MET A 187 11.38 5.39 4.62
CA MET A 187 12.72 5.93 4.75
C MET A 187 13.04 6.35 6.19
N SER A 188 14.21 5.99 6.68
CA SER A 188 14.70 6.34 8.02
C SER A 188 16.08 7.02 8.01
N ALA A 189 16.70 7.15 6.82
CA ALA A 189 18.00 7.77 6.63
C ALA A 189 17.98 8.77 5.45
N GLU A 190 18.87 9.76 5.47
CA GLU A 190 18.90 10.84 4.48
C GLU A 190 19.35 10.35 3.10
N ASP A 191 20.23 9.37 3.04
CA ASP A 191 20.68 8.74 1.80
C ASP A 191 19.52 7.99 1.10
N GLN A 192 18.67 7.30 1.86
CA GLN A 192 17.47 6.66 1.32
C GLN A 192 16.49 7.69 0.75
N LEU A 193 16.30 8.82 1.42
CA LEU A 193 15.46 9.91 0.91
C LEU A 193 16.05 10.50 -0.38
N THR A 194 17.35 10.72 -0.42
CA THR A 194 18.05 11.27 -1.58
C THR A 194 17.93 10.34 -2.79
N ASP A 195 18.15 9.04 -2.60
CA ASP A 195 18.04 8.03 -3.65
C ASP A 195 16.60 7.93 -4.20
N ASN A 196 15.60 7.88 -3.30
CA ASN A 196 14.20 7.83 -3.70
C ASN A 196 13.77 9.12 -4.44
N LEU A 197 14.21 10.29 -3.99
CA LEU A 197 13.95 11.55 -4.68
C LEU A 197 14.60 11.57 -6.07
N ALA A 198 15.82 11.06 -6.20
CA ALA A 198 16.51 10.96 -7.50
C ALA A 198 15.74 10.03 -8.45
N THR A 199 15.21 8.90 -7.94
CA THR A 199 14.40 7.95 -8.71
C THR A 199 13.15 8.62 -9.30
N PHE A 200 12.43 9.44 -8.52
CA PHE A 200 11.17 10.04 -8.94
C PHE A 200 11.32 11.44 -9.59
N ALA A 201 12.44 12.13 -9.40
CA ALA A 201 12.67 13.44 -10.03
C ALA A 201 12.69 13.36 -11.57
N ARG A 202 13.09 12.22 -12.11
CA ARG A 202 13.07 11.90 -13.56
C ARG A 202 12.55 10.48 -13.75
N PHE A 203 11.33 10.25 -13.29
CA PHE A 203 10.73 8.93 -13.36
C PHE A 203 10.61 8.44 -14.82
N GLU A 204 11.18 7.26 -15.06
CA GLU A 204 11.06 6.50 -16.30
C GLU A 204 10.48 5.12 -15.98
N PRO A 205 9.34 4.75 -16.57
CA PRO A 205 8.83 3.38 -16.46
C PRO A 205 9.86 2.37 -16.94
N LEU A 206 9.81 1.15 -16.42
CA LEU A 206 10.69 0.08 -16.88
C LEU A 206 10.46 -0.23 -18.38
N THR A 207 11.54 -0.36 -19.13
CA THR A 207 11.52 -0.92 -20.48
C THR A 207 11.28 -2.44 -20.42
N ALA A 208 10.94 -3.05 -21.55
CA ALA A 208 10.76 -4.51 -21.63
C ALA A 208 12.03 -5.29 -21.19
N ALA A 209 13.22 -4.79 -21.53
CA ALA A 209 14.47 -5.41 -21.09
C ALA A 209 14.70 -5.28 -19.57
N GLU A 210 14.35 -4.14 -19.00
CA GLU A 210 14.44 -3.90 -17.55
C GLU A 210 13.41 -4.74 -16.80
N THR A 211 12.18 -4.87 -17.31
CA THR A 211 11.16 -5.76 -16.74
C THR A 211 11.67 -7.21 -16.72
N ALA A 212 12.22 -7.70 -17.83
CA ALA A 212 12.77 -9.05 -17.89
C ALA A 212 13.93 -9.26 -16.90
N ALA A 213 14.77 -8.25 -16.66
CA ALA A 213 15.84 -8.33 -15.65
C ALA A 213 15.28 -8.40 -14.23
N VAL A 214 14.23 -7.62 -13.92
CA VAL A 214 13.53 -7.69 -12.62
C VAL A 214 12.87 -9.05 -12.43
N GLU A 215 12.23 -9.62 -13.45
CA GLU A 215 11.66 -10.97 -13.42
C GLU A 215 12.71 -12.05 -13.16
N GLN A 216 13.90 -11.95 -13.78
CA GLN A 216 15.03 -12.85 -13.48
C GLN A 216 15.49 -12.73 -12.03
N THR A 217 15.60 -11.51 -11.50
CA THR A 217 15.90 -11.24 -10.10
C THR A 217 14.86 -11.87 -9.17
N ALA A 218 13.57 -11.66 -9.45
CA ALA A 218 12.47 -12.24 -8.67
C ALA A 218 12.52 -13.77 -8.70
N ALA A 219 12.71 -14.38 -9.87
CA ALA A 219 12.82 -15.83 -10.03
C ALA A 219 14.00 -16.40 -9.23
N PHE A 220 15.17 -15.73 -9.25
CA PHE A 220 16.31 -16.13 -8.43
C PHE A 220 15.98 -16.07 -6.94
N LEU A 221 15.40 -14.98 -6.45
CA LEU A 221 15.02 -14.83 -5.04
C LEU A 221 14.01 -15.90 -4.61
N HIS A 222 12.98 -16.15 -5.41
CA HIS A 222 12.01 -17.23 -5.17
C HIS A 222 12.66 -18.61 -5.08
N SER A 223 13.66 -18.89 -5.92
CA SER A 223 14.39 -20.17 -5.88
C SER A 223 15.16 -20.40 -4.57
N ARG A 224 15.48 -19.33 -3.84
CA ARG A 224 16.17 -19.37 -2.53
C ARG A 224 15.22 -19.50 -1.35
N ILE A 225 13.95 -19.15 -1.52
CA ILE A 225 12.91 -19.28 -0.49
C ILE A 225 12.47 -20.74 -0.44
N LYS A 226 13.03 -21.50 0.50
CA LYS A 226 12.73 -22.93 0.66
C LYS A 226 11.41 -23.18 1.40
N ILE A 227 11.00 -22.24 2.25
CA ILE A 227 9.77 -22.31 3.03
C ILE A 227 9.09 -20.95 2.86
N GLY A 228 7.90 -20.96 2.26
CA GLY A 228 7.08 -19.75 2.12
C GLY A 228 6.62 -19.22 3.49
N CYS A 229 6.24 -17.95 3.53
CA CYS A 229 5.60 -17.37 4.72
C CYS A 229 4.32 -18.14 5.03
N THR A 230 4.18 -18.60 6.28
CA THR A 230 3.01 -19.35 6.75
C THR A 230 1.97 -18.46 7.44
N GLY A 231 2.17 -17.15 7.44
CA GLY A 231 1.28 -16.22 8.14
C GLY A 231 1.26 -16.39 9.67
N CYS A 232 2.31 -17.00 10.23
CA CYS A 232 2.34 -17.33 11.67
C CYS A 232 2.43 -16.13 12.61
N ARG A 233 2.61 -14.91 12.07
CA ARG A 233 2.68 -13.62 12.81
C ARG A 233 3.76 -13.58 13.89
N TYR A 234 4.83 -14.33 13.72
CA TYR A 234 5.94 -14.38 14.67
C TYR A 234 6.99 -13.27 14.44
N CYS A 235 7.15 -12.78 13.23
CA CYS A 235 8.11 -11.72 12.86
C CYS A 235 7.48 -10.32 12.77
#